data_09aa9b20f833efe4cb6ddcab3e18435c
#
_entry.id   09aa9b20f833efe4cb6ddcab3e18435c
#
_cell.length_a   1.000
_cell.length_b   1.000
_cell.length_c   1.000
_cell.angle_alpha   90.00
_cell.angle_beta   90.00
_cell.angle_gamma   90.00
#
_symmetry.space_group_name_H-M   'P 1'
#
loop_
_entity.id
_entity.type
_entity.pdbx_description
1 polymer ?
#
loop_
_entity_poly.entity_id
_entity_poly.type
_entity_poly.pdbx_seq_one_letter_code
_entity_poly.pdbx_strand_id
1 'polypeptide(L)'
;MAEWQTRCLQAAVISDRAGSTPANRTIFFIMDNTLIETLKQWNIASILPLQVGDFQLSTEYRMIQEQGADKEYLLFIYRNPVNHWSVRAVFNPDSEEFSVRTDIGMLEFALIEFITSDFALFRAMVEQRLARLIHDYYVEPACNFSVILKDKGIPAVQWDSFLPEEYHGFTRLIRPNEAVRIINGSYMILSYYHADTQSGLSLMYNVLRDDFFAERRIHNFPNLVHDFDTSSLKELEQALEKRLLPVLDAIRNDMT
;
A
#
# COMPACT_ATOMS: atom_id res chain seq x y z
N MET A 1 -0.48 4.93 31.01
CA MET A 1 -1.22 4.65 29.74
C MET A 1 -0.23 4.72 28.58
N ALA A 2 0.71 3.79 28.51
CA ALA A 2 1.79 3.81 27.50
C ALA A 2 2.19 2.39 27.06
N GLU A 3 1.26 1.46 27.00
CA GLU A 3 1.57 0.06 26.67
C GLU A 3 0.91 -0.50 25.39
N TRP A 4 0.18 0.32 24.63
CA TRP A 4 -0.54 -0.15 23.44
C TRP A 4 0.14 0.18 22.10
N GLN A 5 1.24 0.93 22.09
CA GLN A 5 1.88 1.40 20.85
C GLN A 5 2.94 0.46 20.25
N THR A 6 3.28 -0.65 20.93
CA THR A 6 4.42 -1.50 20.49
C THR A 6 4.00 -2.85 19.89
N ARG A 7 2.73 -3.14 19.72
CA ARG A 7 2.28 -4.48 19.27
C ARG A 7 1.92 -4.64 17.81
N CYS A 8 1.90 -3.60 17.02
CA CYS A 8 1.58 -3.72 15.59
C CYS A 8 2.78 -3.85 14.65
N LEU A 9 4.01 -3.77 15.16
CA LEU A 9 5.24 -3.91 14.36
C LEU A 9 6.17 -5.03 14.81
N GLN A 10 5.73 -5.91 15.71
CA GLN A 10 6.50 -7.08 16.13
C GLN A 10 5.76 -8.38 15.81
N ALA A 11 5.76 -8.76 14.55
CA ALA A 11 5.64 -10.16 14.20
C ALA A 11 7.03 -10.79 14.25
N ALA A 12 7.18 -11.77 15.18
CA ALA A 12 8.23 -12.76 15.25
C ALA A 12 9.63 -12.36 15.71
N VAL A 13 9.79 -12.23 17.05
CA VAL A 13 10.99 -12.78 17.69
C VAL A 13 10.59 -14.06 18.43
N ILE A 14 10.85 -15.20 17.80
CA ILE A 14 10.73 -16.51 18.44
C ILE A 14 11.97 -16.72 19.28
N SER A 15 11.79 -16.78 20.60
CA SER A 15 12.84 -17.17 21.53
C SER A 15 13.18 -18.66 21.37
N ASP A 16 14.41 -18.96 20.98
CA ASP A 16 15.02 -20.27 21.09
C ASP A 16 14.96 -20.79 22.54
N ARG A 17 14.25 -21.89 22.74
CA ARG A 17 14.55 -22.84 23.83
C ARG A 17 14.72 -24.23 23.26
N ALA A 18 15.89 -24.72 23.54
CA ALA A 18 16.47 -25.98 23.11
C ALA A 18 15.60 -27.23 23.36
N GLY A 19 15.66 -28.15 22.39
CA GLY A 19 15.47 -29.57 22.67
C GLY A 19 14.37 -30.25 21.87
N SER A 20 14.58 -30.47 20.59
CA SER A 20 14.26 -31.68 19.81
C SER A 20 14.47 -31.37 18.32
N THR A 21 15.21 -32.21 17.66
CA THR A 21 15.48 -32.15 16.22
C THR A 21 14.17 -32.01 15.45
N PRO A 22 13.92 -30.89 14.72
CA PRO A 22 12.76 -30.87 13.83
C PRO A 22 13.13 -31.72 12.63
N ALA A 23 12.45 -32.83 12.46
CA ALA A 23 12.35 -33.47 11.16
C ALA A 23 11.94 -32.37 10.17
N ASN A 24 12.75 -32.14 9.14
CA ASN A 24 12.44 -31.29 8.00
C ASN A 24 11.16 -31.85 7.34
N ARG A 25 10.00 -31.49 7.86
CA ARG A 25 8.75 -31.56 7.13
C ARG A 25 8.72 -30.34 6.21
N THR A 26 9.30 -30.49 5.03
CA THR A 26 8.86 -29.72 3.88
C THR A 26 7.40 -30.13 3.64
N ILE A 27 6.48 -29.47 4.34
CA ILE A 27 5.06 -29.55 4.02
C ILE A 27 4.94 -28.80 2.70
N PHE A 28 5.01 -29.53 1.58
CA PHE A 28 4.46 -29.06 0.33
C PHE A 28 2.96 -28.95 0.60
N PHE A 29 2.48 -27.75 0.90
CA PHE A 29 1.07 -27.46 0.82
C PHE A 29 0.69 -27.61 -0.67
N ILE A 30 0.18 -28.78 -1.01
CA ILE A 30 -0.48 -29.02 -2.28
C ILE A 30 -1.82 -28.30 -2.12
N MET A 31 -1.94 -27.11 -2.69
CA MET A 31 -3.26 -26.46 -2.83
C MET A 31 -4.22 -27.50 -3.37
N ASP A 32 -5.38 -27.62 -2.74
CA ASP A 32 -6.41 -28.57 -3.20
C ASP A 32 -6.72 -28.26 -4.68
N ASN A 33 -6.49 -29.23 -5.55
CA ASN A 33 -6.75 -29.09 -6.98
C ASN A 33 -8.21 -28.67 -7.25
N THR A 34 -9.14 -29.08 -6.38
CA THR A 34 -10.54 -28.71 -6.45
C THR A 34 -10.74 -27.21 -6.26
N LEU A 35 -10.01 -26.58 -5.32
CA LEU A 35 -10.04 -25.13 -5.12
C LEU A 35 -9.48 -24.40 -6.35
N ILE A 36 -8.33 -24.83 -6.86
CA ILE A 36 -7.71 -24.24 -8.05
C ILE A 36 -8.66 -24.28 -9.25
N GLU A 37 -9.31 -25.42 -9.48
CA GLU A 37 -10.28 -25.54 -10.56
C GLU A 37 -11.49 -24.64 -10.35
N THR A 38 -12.00 -24.55 -9.13
CA THR A 38 -13.09 -23.62 -8.78
C THR A 38 -12.70 -22.16 -9.03
N LEU A 39 -11.47 -21.78 -8.67
CA LEU A 39 -10.96 -20.42 -8.92
C LEU A 39 -10.82 -20.13 -10.42
N LYS A 40 -10.37 -21.11 -11.21
CA LYS A 40 -10.27 -20.97 -12.68
C LYS A 40 -11.63 -20.92 -13.37
N GLN A 41 -12.66 -21.53 -12.78
CA GLN A 41 -14.03 -21.44 -13.28
C GLN A 41 -14.66 -20.05 -13.05
N TRP A 42 -14.08 -19.24 -12.16
CA TRP A 42 -14.49 -17.85 -12.01
C TRP A 42 -14.01 -17.06 -13.23
N ASN A 43 -14.90 -16.84 -14.18
CA ASN A 43 -14.58 -16.13 -15.43
C ASN A 43 -14.44 -14.63 -15.19
N ILE A 44 -13.37 -14.24 -14.49
CA ILE A 44 -13.08 -12.88 -14.02
C ILE A 44 -13.13 -11.87 -15.17
N ALA A 45 -12.49 -12.18 -16.29
CA ALA A 45 -12.40 -11.28 -17.44
C ALA A 45 -13.73 -10.99 -18.14
N SER A 46 -14.78 -11.81 -17.90
CA SER A 46 -16.11 -11.55 -18.41
C SER A 46 -17.01 -10.77 -17.44
N ILE A 47 -16.60 -10.67 -16.18
CA ILE A 47 -17.40 -10.08 -15.11
C ILE A 47 -16.86 -8.72 -14.70
N LEU A 48 -15.54 -8.63 -14.53
CA LEU A 48 -14.87 -7.37 -14.17
C LEU A 48 -14.52 -6.55 -15.42
N PRO A 49 -14.57 -5.21 -15.35
CA PRO A 49 -14.12 -4.37 -16.44
C PRO A 49 -12.65 -4.63 -16.74
N LEU A 50 -12.31 -4.73 -18.02
CA LEU A 50 -10.91 -4.94 -18.46
C LEU A 50 -10.02 -3.75 -18.16
N GLN A 51 -10.62 -2.58 -17.94
CA GLN A 51 -9.90 -1.34 -17.62
C GLN A 51 -10.71 -0.49 -16.64
N VAL A 52 -10.02 0.12 -15.66
CA VAL A 52 -10.57 1.13 -14.74
C VAL A 52 -9.59 2.30 -14.70
N GLY A 53 -9.93 3.43 -15.33
CA GLY A 53 -8.96 4.49 -15.60
C GLY A 53 -7.77 3.93 -16.38
N ASP A 54 -6.56 4.14 -15.87
CA ASP A 54 -5.33 3.59 -16.46
C ASP A 54 -5.01 2.18 -15.96
N PHE A 55 -5.76 1.64 -15.02
CA PHE A 55 -5.55 0.28 -14.51
C PHE A 55 -6.09 -0.77 -15.50
N GLN A 56 -5.26 -1.71 -15.90
CA GLN A 56 -5.57 -2.78 -16.85
C GLN A 56 -5.63 -4.13 -16.12
N LEU A 57 -6.70 -4.89 -16.35
CA LEU A 57 -6.91 -6.21 -15.76
C LEU A 57 -6.08 -7.28 -16.48
N SER A 58 -5.39 -8.11 -15.70
CA SER A 58 -4.77 -9.36 -16.14
C SER A 58 -5.15 -10.51 -15.21
N THR A 59 -5.60 -11.63 -15.76
CA THR A 59 -5.83 -12.86 -15.01
C THR A 59 -4.55 -13.69 -15.00
N GLU A 60 -4.11 -14.17 -13.83
CA GLU A 60 -2.77 -14.75 -13.67
C GLU A 60 -2.82 -16.24 -13.24
N TYR A 61 -3.65 -16.61 -12.28
CA TYR A 61 -3.81 -17.97 -11.75
C TYR A 61 -2.49 -18.71 -11.51
N ARG A 62 -1.58 -18.11 -10.76
CA ARG A 62 -0.25 -18.64 -10.46
C ARG A 62 0.20 -18.36 -9.04
N MET A 63 1.09 -19.22 -8.53
CA MET A 63 1.78 -18.94 -7.27
C MET A 63 2.76 -17.79 -7.44
N ILE A 64 2.78 -16.90 -6.47
CA ILE A 64 3.76 -15.83 -6.31
C ILE A 64 4.42 -15.97 -4.94
N GLN A 65 5.66 -15.55 -4.84
CA GLN A 65 6.38 -15.42 -3.58
C GLN A 65 7.35 -14.27 -3.72
N GLU A 66 7.14 -13.24 -2.93
CA GLU A 66 8.08 -12.14 -2.81
C GLU A 66 9.14 -12.48 -1.75
N GLN A 67 10.30 -11.82 -1.82
CA GLN A 67 11.39 -12.09 -0.86
C GLN A 67 10.93 -11.78 0.57
N GLY A 68 10.93 -12.81 1.43
CA GLY A 68 10.52 -12.69 2.84
C GLY A 68 9.02 -12.68 3.09
N ALA A 69 8.20 -12.86 2.06
CA ALA A 69 6.74 -12.97 2.17
C ALA A 69 6.24 -14.41 2.06
N ASP A 70 5.02 -14.63 2.55
CA ASP A 70 4.31 -15.90 2.39
C ASP A 70 4.03 -16.21 0.91
N LYS A 71 3.84 -17.49 0.61
CA LYS A 71 3.39 -17.91 -0.73
C LYS A 71 1.93 -17.52 -0.90
N GLU A 72 1.62 -16.83 -1.98
CA GLU A 72 0.26 -16.45 -2.33
C GLU A 72 -0.11 -16.99 -3.73
N TYR A 73 -1.38 -17.31 -3.92
CA TYR A 73 -1.92 -17.67 -5.24
C TYR A 73 -2.59 -16.44 -5.83
N LEU A 74 -1.96 -15.85 -6.86
CA LEU A 74 -2.47 -14.69 -7.57
C LEU A 74 -3.61 -15.12 -8.50
N LEU A 75 -4.78 -14.52 -8.31
CA LEU A 75 -5.97 -14.75 -9.12
C LEU A 75 -5.97 -13.81 -10.34
N PHE A 76 -5.89 -12.53 -10.06
CA PHE A 76 -5.82 -11.47 -11.05
C PHE A 76 -5.17 -10.22 -10.48
N ILE A 77 -4.83 -9.31 -11.37
CA ILE A 77 -4.24 -8.03 -11.00
C ILE A 77 -4.69 -6.93 -11.96
N TYR A 78 -5.01 -5.77 -11.40
CA TYR A 78 -5.09 -4.52 -12.12
C TYR A 78 -3.74 -3.80 -11.99
N ARG A 79 -3.11 -3.45 -13.11
CA ARG A 79 -1.85 -2.67 -13.14
C ARG A 79 -2.05 -1.36 -13.86
N ASN A 80 -1.53 -0.29 -13.26
CA ASN A 80 -1.43 1.00 -13.92
C ASN A 80 -0.03 1.09 -14.58
N PRO A 81 0.07 1.13 -15.92
CA PRO A 81 1.37 1.18 -16.61
C PRO A 81 2.08 2.53 -16.49
N VAL A 82 1.38 3.58 -16.03
CA VAL A 82 1.94 4.94 -15.93
C VAL A 82 2.69 5.14 -14.62
N ASN A 83 2.07 4.78 -13.49
CA ASN A 83 2.65 4.99 -12.16
C ASN A 83 3.09 3.68 -11.48
N HIS A 84 2.92 2.54 -12.16
CA HIS A 84 3.23 1.18 -11.70
C HIS A 84 2.44 0.70 -10.48
N TRP A 85 1.40 1.41 -10.08
CA TRP A 85 0.51 0.96 -9.02
C TRP A 85 -0.23 -0.30 -9.43
N SER A 86 -0.58 -1.10 -8.43
CA SER A 86 -1.35 -2.32 -8.69
C SER A 86 -2.36 -2.63 -7.59
N VAL A 87 -3.44 -3.30 -8.00
CA VAL A 87 -4.45 -3.87 -7.10
C VAL A 87 -4.60 -5.33 -7.48
N ARG A 88 -4.23 -6.24 -6.58
CA ARG A 88 -4.18 -7.68 -6.83
C ARG A 88 -5.09 -8.46 -5.90
N ALA A 89 -5.78 -9.46 -6.43
CA ALA A 89 -6.55 -10.42 -5.66
C ALA A 89 -5.73 -11.69 -5.49
N VAL A 90 -5.58 -12.12 -4.24
CA VAL A 90 -4.75 -13.27 -3.88
C VAL A 90 -5.48 -14.21 -2.93
N PHE A 91 -5.04 -15.47 -2.92
CA PHE A 91 -5.36 -16.45 -1.90
C PHE A 91 -4.08 -16.87 -1.21
N ASN A 92 -4.05 -16.75 0.12
CA ASN A 92 -2.95 -17.24 0.94
C ASN A 92 -3.30 -18.65 1.41
N PRO A 93 -2.56 -19.71 0.97
CA PRO A 93 -2.85 -21.07 1.34
C PRO A 93 -2.52 -21.40 2.81
N ASP A 94 -1.63 -20.63 3.46
CA ASP A 94 -1.22 -20.91 4.84
C ASP A 94 -2.27 -20.42 5.84
N SER A 95 -2.93 -19.27 5.57
CA SER A 95 -4.05 -18.75 6.38
C SER A 95 -5.43 -19.15 5.85
N GLU A 96 -5.49 -19.75 4.66
CA GLU A 96 -6.73 -20.08 3.93
C GLU A 96 -7.62 -18.85 3.68
N GLU A 97 -7.01 -17.68 3.46
CA GLU A 97 -7.72 -16.41 3.29
C GLU A 97 -7.54 -15.83 1.88
N PHE A 98 -8.63 -15.29 1.37
CA PHE A 98 -8.63 -14.39 0.21
C PHE A 98 -8.42 -12.98 0.66
N SER A 99 -7.71 -12.20 -0.14
CA SER A 99 -7.56 -10.76 0.10
C SER A 99 -7.36 -9.99 -1.21
N VAL A 100 -7.67 -8.69 -1.16
CA VAL A 100 -7.23 -7.74 -2.18
C VAL A 100 -6.13 -6.89 -1.59
N ARG A 101 -4.98 -6.83 -2.28
CA ARG A 101 -3.82 -6.05 -1.88
C ARG A 101 -3.60 -4.92 -2.87
N THR A 102 -3.21 -3.78 -2.36
CA THR A 102 -2.88 -2.60 -3.16
C THR A 102 -1.42 -2.22 -2.95
N ASP A 103 -0.72 -1.99 -4.05
CA ASP A 103 0.63 -1.41 -4.08
C ASP A 103 0.55 -0.03 -4.73
N ILE A 104 0.97 1.00 -4.00
CA ILE A 104 1.02 2.40 -4.46
C ILE A 104 2.47 2.90 -4.56
N GLY A 105 3.41 2.00 -4.81
CA GLY A 105 4.84 2.27 -4.98
C GLY A 105 5.60 2.33 -3.66
N MET A 106 5.23 3.24 -2.77
CA MET A 106 5.88 3.37 -1.46
C MET A 106 5.31 2.45 -0.38
N LEU A 107 4.11 1.92 -0.59
CA LEU A 107 3.40 1.13 0.41
C LEU A 107 2.53 0.07 -0.26
N GLU A 108 2.65 -1.16 0.22
CA GLU A 108 1.72 -2.24 -0.06
C GLU A 108 0.88 -2.55 1.17
N PHE A 109 -0.42 -2.76 1.00
CA PHE A 109 -1.34 -3.11 2.08
C PHE A 109 -2.54 -3.90 1.58
N ALA A 110 -3.14 -4.69 2.47
CA ALA A 110 -4.40 -5.38 2.18
C ALA A 110 -5.60 -4.46 2.46
N LEU A 111 -6.61 -4.52 1.59
CA LEU A 111 -7.91 -3.88 1.82
C LEU A 111 -8.71 -4.75 2.78
N ILE A 112 -8.85 -4.30 4.02
CA ILE A 112 -9.43 -5.09 5.14
C ILE A 112 -10.83 -5.61 4.81
N GLU A 113 -11.63 -4.83 4.09
CA GLU A 113 -12.99 -5.18 3.67
C GLU A 113 -13.07 -6.38 2.71
N PHE A 114 -11.93 -6.78 2.11
CA PHE A 114 -11.86 -7.93 1.19
C PHE A 114 -11.15 -9.15 1.82
N ILE A 115 -10.83 -9.12 3.11
CA ILE A 115 -10.19 -10.27 3.76
C ILE A 115 -11.27 -11.23 4.24
N THR A 116 -11.26 -12.47 3.74
CA THR A 116 -12.21 -13.52 4.15
C THR A 116 -11.71 -14.91 3.72
N SER A 117 -12.07 -15.95 4.46
CA SER A 117 -11.88 -17.35 4.07
C SER A 117 -13.01 -17.90 3.18
N ASP A 118 -14.13 -17.18 3.06
CA ASP A 118 -15.27 -17.58 2.24
C ASP A 118 -15.11 -17.07 0.81
N PHE A 119 -14.87 -18.00 -0.13
CA PHE A 119 -14.73 -17.68 -1.55
C PHE A 119 -15.98 -17.04 -2.16
N ALA A 120 -17.18 -17.49 -1.79
CA ALA A 120 -18.42 -16.95 -2.36
C ALA A 120 -18.62 -15.49 -1.92
N LEU A 121 -18.32 -15.19 -0.65
CA LEU A 121 -18.34 -13.83 -0.12
C LEU A 121 -17.26 -12.96 -0.79
N PHE A 122 -16.03 -13.46 -0.89
CA PHE A 122 -14.93 -12.75 -1.57
C PHE A 122 -15.30 -12.38 -2.99
N ARG A 123 -15.79 -13.36 -3.76
CA ARG A 123 -16.23 -13.17 -5.13
C ARG A 123 -17.29 -12.10 -5.24
N ALA A 124 -18.35 -12.17 -4.41
CA ALA A 124 -19.43 -11.19 -4.40
C ALA A 124 -18.93 -9.77 -4.11
N MET A 125 -18.02 -9.60 -3.13
CA MET A 125 -17.43 -8.30 -2.80
C MET A 125 -16.59 -7.75 -3.95
N VAL A 126 -15.77 -8.57 -4.58
CA VAL A 126 -14.93 -8.19 -5.71
C VAL A 126 -15.80 -7.75 -6.89
N GLU A 127 -16.79 -8.56 -7.29
CA GLU A 127 -17.67 -8.27 -8.41
C GLU A 127 -18.47 -6.98 -8.22
N GLN A 128 -18.91 -6.69 -6.99
CA GLN A 128 -19.79 -5.54 -6.70
C GLN A 128 -19.01 -4.25 -6.42
N ARG A 129 -17.78 -4.33 -5.87
CA ARG A 129 -17.14 -3.17 -5.25
C ARG A 129 -15.78 -2.81 -5.82
N LEU A 130 -14.99 -3.80 -6.30
CA LEU A 130 -13.57 -3.58 -6.55
C LEU A 130 -13.31 -2.52 -7.63
N ALA A 131 -13.98 -2.61 -8.76
CA ALA A 131 -13.79 -1.65 -9.86
C ALA A 131 -14.11 -0.21 -9.42
N ARG A 132 -15.20 -0.03 -8.67
CA ARG A 132 -15.55 1.27 -8.11
C ARG A 132 -14.54 1.76 -7.10
N LEU A 133 -14.03 0.88 -6.23
CA LEU A 133 -13.02 1.23 -5.25
C LEU A 133 -11.72 1.70 -5.93
N ILE A 134 -11.26 0.99 -6.96
CA ILE A 134 -10.09 1.40 -7.75
C ILE A 134 -10.32 2.79 -8.36
N HIS A 135 -11.48 3.01 -8.95
CA HIS A 135 -11.82 4.31 -9.52
C HIS A 135 -11.77 5.42 -8.46
N ASP A 136 -12.51 5.24 -7.36
CA ASP A 136 -12.73 6.28 -6.36
C ASP A 136 -11.48 6.58 -5.52
N TYR A 137 -10.55 5.61 -5.36
CA TYR A 137 -9.38 5.79 -4.51
C TYR A 137 -8.08 6.03 -5.29
N TYR A 138 -7.98 5.51 -6.52
CA TYR A 138 -6.70 5.52 -7.24
C TYR A 138 -6.76 6.17 -8.62
N VAL A 139 -7.95 6.34 -9.21
CA VAL A 139 -8.13 7.04 -10.49
C VAL A 139 -8.56 8.47 -10.26
N GLU A 140 -9.59 8.68 -9.44
CA GLU A 140 -10.11 10.02 -9.11
C GLU A 140 -10.20 10.25 -7.59
N PRO A 141 -9.09 10.17 -6.85
CA PRO A 141 -9.10 10.31 -5.39
C PRO A 141 -9.64 11.67 -4.93
N ALA A 142 -9.49 12.71 -5.75
CA ALA A 142 -10.01 14.04 -5.45
C ALA A 142 -11.55 14.07 -5.34
N CYS A 143 -12.26 13.23 -6.09
CA CYS A 143 -13.73 13.14 -6.03
C CYS A 143 -14.21 12.53 -4.70
N ASN A 144 -13.36 11.75 -4.04
CA ASN A 144 -13.67 11.07 -2.78
C ASN A 144 -12.91 11.66 -1.58
N PHE A 145 -12.51 12.92 -1.70
CA PHE A 145 -11.70 13.60 -0.70
C PHE A 145 -12.44 13.72 0.64
N SER A 146 -11.85 13.17 1.68
CA SER A 146 -12.45 13.11 3.02
C SER A 146 -12.79 14.49 3.57
N VAL A 147 -13.94 14.61 4.22
CA VAL A 147 -14.32 15.83 4.97
C VAL A 147 -13.24 16.22 5.97
N ILE A 148 -12.62 15.23 6.63
CA ILE A 148 -11.57 15.46 7.63
C ILE A 148 -10.34 16.16 7.02
N LEU A 149 -9.92 15.79 5.81
CA LEU A 149 -8.83 16.46 5.12
C LEU A 149 -9.20 17.87 4.69
N LYS A 150 -10.48 18.11 4.34
CA LYS A 150 -11.02 19.45 4.04
C LYS A 150 -11.04 20.32 5.28
N ASP A 151 -11.51 19.79 6.39
CA ASP A 151 -11.56 20.49 7.68
C ASP A 151 -10.14 20.81 8.19
N LYS A 152 -9.17 19.94 7.92
CA LYS A 152 -7.75 20.20 8.19
C LYS A 152 -7.15 21.28 7.29
N GLY A 153 -7.82 21.62 6.18
CA GLY A 153 -7.39 22.66 5.24
C GLY A 153 -6.38 22.18 4.18
N ILE A 154 -6.08 20.88 4.12
CA ILE A 154 -5.08 20.33 3.20
C ILE A 154 -5.32 20.73 1.74
N PRO A 155 -6.56 20.68 1.18
CA PRO A 155 -6.81 21.08 -0.21
C PRO A 155 -6.69 22.58 -0.47
N ALA A 156 -6.68 23.41 0.56
CA ALA A 156 -6.64 24.87 0.42
C ALA A 156 -5.22 25.44 0.21
N VAL A 157 -4.20 24.64 0.50
CA VAL A 157 -2.79 25.03 0.35
C VAL A 157 -2.37 24.97 -1.11
N GLN A 158 -1.57 25.94 -1.54
CA GLN A 158 -1.01 26.00 -2.90
C GLN A 158 0.27 25.16 -3.01
N TRP A 159 0.11 23.84 -2.87
CA TRP A 159 1.22 22.89 -2.80
C TRP A 159 2.20 22.96 -3.97
N ASP A 160 1.69 23.17 -5.18
CA ASP A 160 2.51 23.21 -6.39
C ASP A 160 3.41 24.45 -6.46
N SER A 161 3.22 25.43 -5.57
CA SER A 161 4.08 26.60 -5.50
C SER A 161 5.48 26.29 -4.93
N PHE A 162 5.63 25.21 -4.17
CA PHE A 162 6.89 24.82 -3.52
C PHE A 162 7.23 23.32 -3.55
N LEU A 163 6.30 22.47 -3.99
CA LEU A 163 6.55 21.04 -4.17
C LEU A 163 6.88 20.76 -5.65
N PRO A 164 8.12 20.42 -6.02
CA PRO A 164 8.45 20.10 -7.41
C PRO A 164 7.79 18.78 -7.84
N GLU A 165 7.50 18.64 -9.14
CA GLU A 165 7.01 17.38 -9.73
C GLU A 165 8.10 16.31 -9.71
N GLU A 166 9.34 16.72 -9.99
CA GLU A 166 10.50 15.84 -10.02
C GLU A 166 11.68 16.50 -9.33
N TYR A 167 12.48 15.71 -8.63
CA TYR A 167 13.71 16.17 -8.01
C TYR A 167 14.75 15.04 -7.95
N HIS A 168 15.86 15.19 -8.66
CA HIS A 168 17.01 14.27 -8.67
C HIS A 168 16.64 12.79 -8.88
N GLY A 169 15.65 12.51 -9.76
CA GLY A 169 15.16 11.16 -10.06
C GLY A 169 13.99 10.71 -9.19
N PHE A 170 13.62 11.48 -8.17
CA PHE A 170 12.38 11.26 -7.44
C PHE A 170 11.21 11.90 -8.19
N THR A 171 10.17 11.13 -8.44
CA THR A 171 8.90 11.60 -9.03
C THR A 171 7.85 11.73 -7.93
N ARG A 172 7.10 12.83 -7.92
CA ARG A 172 5.97 13.03 -7.01
C ARG A 172 4.78 12.19 -7.47
N LEU A 173 4.56 11.03 -6.84
CA LEU A 173 3.47 10.10 -7.21
C LEU A 173 2.14 10.45 -6.54
N ILE A 174 2.15 10.94 -5.31
CA ILE A 174 0.94 11.33 -4.57
C ILE A 174 1.05 12.81 -4.23
N ARG A 175 -0.03 13.52 -4.49
CA ARG A 175 -0.18 14.95 -4.24
C ARG A 175 -1.15 15.18 -3.10
N PRO A 176 -0.99 16.24 -2.29
CA PRO A 176 -1.90 16.49 -1.18
C PRO A 176 -3.36 16.69 -1.59
N ASN A 177 -3.60 17.15 -2.82
CA ASN A 177 -4.95 17.29 -3.39
C ASN A 177 -5.56 15.95 -3.85
N GLU A 178 -4.76 14.91 -3.93
CA GLU A 178 -5.10 13.57 -4.40
C GLU A 178 -4.70 12.53 -3.34
N ALA A 179 -4.84 12.88 -2.07
CA ALA A 179 -4.44 12.05 -0.95
C ALA A 179 -5.11 10.67 -1.00
N VAL A 180 -4.30 9.63 -0.85
CA VAL A 180 -4.73 8.24 -0.90
C VAL A 180 -5.00 7.74 0.51
N ARG A 181 -6.19 7.17 0.74
CA ARG A 181 -6.52 6.52 2.00
C ARG A 181 -5.72 5.21 2.12
N ILE A 182 -5.05 5.05 3.26
CA ILE A 182 -4.34 3.84 3.64
C ILE A 182 -4.95 3.21 4.89
N ILE A 183 -4.37 2.13 5.40
CA ILE A 183 -4.88 1.42 6.58
C ILE A 183 -4.88 2.32 7.83
N ASN A 184 -5.70 1.95 8.83
CA ASN A 184 -5.73 2.54 10.17
C ASN A 184 -6.11 4.03 10.25
N GLY A 185 -6.96 4.50 9.35
CA GLY A 185 -7.43 5.89 9.37
C GLY A 185 -6.36 6.90 9.01
N SER A 186 -5.34 6.48 8.28
CA SER A 186 -4.31 7.37 7.75
C SER A 186 -4.52 7.63 6.26
N TYR A 187 -4.03 8.79 5.82
CA TYR A 187 -3.94 9.16 4.42
C TYR A 187 -2.49 9.40 4.06
N MET A 188 -2.03 8.85 2.94
CA MET A 188 -0.80 9.28 2.31
C MET A 188 -1.11 10.55 1.52
N ILE A 189 -0.56 11.68 1.96
CA ILE A 189 -0.85 12.99 1.39
C ILE A 189 0.23 13.46 0.42
N LEU A 190 1.43 12.90 0.50
CA LEU A 190 2.54 13.20 -0.39
C LEU A 190 3.44 11.98 -0.51
N SER A 191 3.91 11.65 -1.71
CA SER A 191 5.01 10.74 -1.89
C SER A 191 5.93 11.17 -3.02
N TYR A 192 7.25 11.03 -2.77
CA TYR A 192 8.30 11.11 -3.75
C TYR A 192 8.96 9.74 -3.89
N TYR A 193 9.07 9.21 -5.08
CA TYR A 193 9.52 7.85 -5.33
C TYR A 193 10.57 7.80 -6.44
N HIS A 194 11.64 7.06 -6.18
CA HIS A 194 12.67 6.71 -7.15
C HIS A 194 12.51 5.23 -7.52
N ALA A 195 11.95 4.97 -8.69
CA ALA A 195 11.50 3.63 -9.10
C ALA A 195 12.65 2.60 -9.17
N ASP A 196 13.80 2.98 -9.75
CA ASP A 196 14.92 2.06 -9.96
C ASP A 196 15.50 1.52 -8.65
N THR A 197 15.48 2.31 -7.59
CA THR A 197 16.04 1.92 -6.28
C THR A 197 14.98 1.55 -5.27
N GLN A 198 13.69 1.69 -5.62
CA GLN A 198 12.56 1.49 -4.69
C GLN A 198 12.73 2.28 -3.39
N SER A 199 13.16 3.54 -3.54
CA SER A 199 13.47 4.43 -2.42
C SER A 199 12.68 5.72 -2.53
N GLY A 200 12.44 6.40 -1.39
CA GLY A 200 11.70 7.64 -1.42
C GLY A 200 11.21 8.12 -0.07
N LEU A 201 10.30 9.10 -0.10
CA LEU A 201 9.68 9.72 1.05
C LEU A 201 8.16 9.64 0.92
N SER A 202 7.49 9.22 1.98
CA SER A 202 6.03 9.31 2.12
C SER A 202 5.66 10.14 3.34
N LEU A 203 4.72 11.06 3.16
CA LEU A 203 4.15 11.89 4.21
C LEU A 203 2.70 11.46 4.42
N MET A 204 2.35 11.21 5.65
CA MET A 204 1.05 10.69 6.06
C MET A 204 0.36 11.64 7.04
N TYR A 205 -0.96 11.64 6.99
CA TYR A 205 -1.81 12.26 8.00
C TYR A 205 -2.62 11.19 8.71
N ASN A 206 -2.46 11.08 10.02
CA ASN A 206 -3.23 10.16 10.85
C ASN A 206 -4.44 10.88 11.44
N VAL A 207 -5.63 10.46 11.01
CA VAL A 207 -6.91 11.05 11.44
C VAL A 207 -7.18 10.86 12.94
N LEU A 208 -6.76 9.72 13.50
CA LEU A 208 -7.05 9.38 14.90
C LEU A 208 -6.19 10.17 15.89
N ARG A 209 -4.97 10.52 15.48
CA ARG A 209 -4.03 11.29 16.29
C ARG A 209 -4.01 12.77 15.94
N ASP A 210 -4.63 13.13 14.81
CA ASP A 210 -4.61 14.47 14.22
C ASP A 210 -3.17 14.99 14.00
N ASP A 211 -2.27 14.12 13.51
CA ASP A 211 -0.88 14.46 13.28
C ASP A 211 -0.38 14.07 11.87
N PHE A 212 0.63 14.81 11.43
CA PHE A 212 1.43 14.48 10.25
C PHE A 212 2.71 13.79 10.68
N PHE A 213 3.13 12.81 9.91
CA PHE A 213 4.38 12.08 10.11
C PHE A 213 4.91 11.58 8.77
N ALA A 214 6.21 11.34 8.70
CA ALA A 214 6.84 10.88 7.48
C ALA A 214 7.64 9.60 7.69
N GLU A 215 7.74 8.83 6.60
CA GLU A 215 8.55 7.63 6.47
C GLU A 215 9.40 7.75 5.22
N ARG A 216 10.70 7.48 5.34
CA ARG A 216 11.57 7.27 4.19
C ARG A 216 11.78 5.78 3.95
N ARG A 217 11.95 5.40 2.70
CA ARG A 217 12.34 4.04 2.32
C ARG A 217 13.63 4.07 1.55
N ILE A 218 14.53 3.17 1.90
CA ILE A 218 15.78 2.92 1.20
C ILE A 218 15.75 1.46 0.76
N HIS A 219 15.77 1.20 -0.55
CA HIS A 219 15.63 -0.14 -1.10
C HIS A 219 14.44 -0.90 -0.49
N ASN A 220 13.31 -0.23 -0.39
CA ASN A 220 12.06 -0.71 0.22
C ASN A 220 12.09 -0.94 1.74
N PHE A 221 13.19 -0.62 2.45
CA PHE A 221 13.25 -0.70 3.92
C PHE A 221 12.76 0.60 4.56
N PRO A 222 11.71 0.55 5.40
CA PRO A 222 11.13 1.74 6.02
C PRO A 222 11.96 2.26 7.20
N ASN A 223 12.06 3.59 7.31
CA ASN A 223 12.65 4.30 8.43
C ASN A 223 11.86 5.58 8.71
N LEU A 224 11.63 5.90 9.98
CA LEU A 224 10.94 7.12 10.37
C LEU A 224 11.79 8.36 10.06
N VAL A 225 11.10 9.43 9.68
CA VAL A 225 11.67 10.78 9.48
C VAL A 225 10.89 11.76 10.34
N HIS A 226 11.54 12.38 11.30
CA HIS A 226 10.89 13.30 12.24
C HIS A 226 10.87 14.77 11.80
N ASP A 227 11.41 15.07 10.62
CA ASP A 227 11.49 16.44 10.09
C ASP A 227 10.12 17.07 9.82
N PHE A 228 9.09 16.25 9.70
CA PHE A 228 7.72 16.64 9.32
C PHE A 228 6.68 16.31 10.38
N ASP A 229 7.11 15.87 11.56
CA ASP A 229 6.19 15.53 12.66
C ASP A 229 5.56 16.79 13.23
N THR A 230 4.27 16.97 13.03
CA THR A 230 3.49 18.09 13.58
C THR A 230 1.99 17.82 13.48
N SER A 231 1.20 18.48 14.34
CA SER A 231 -0.26 18.55 14.20
C SER A 231 -0.74 19.79 13.44
N SER A 232 0.16 20.74 13.15
CA SER A 232 -0.17 22.01 12.51
C SER A 232 0.11 21.97 11.01
N LEU A 233 -0.91 22.21 10.18
CA LEU A 233 -0.75 22.32 8.73
C LEU A 233 0.25 23.42 8.34
N LYS A 234 0.19 24.58 9.01
CA LYS A 234 1.11 25.69 8.75
C LYS A 234 2.57 25.36 9.07
N GLU A 235 2.82 24.62 10.15
CA GLU A 235 4.17 24.15 10.48
C GLU A 235 4.64 23.12 9.47
N LEU A 236 3.75 22.24 8.99
CA LEU A 236 4.05 21.28 7.93
C LEU A 236 4.46 21.99 6.63
N GLU A 237 3.70 23.00 6.19
CA GLU A 237 4.05 23.81 5.01
C GLU A 237 5.48 24.37 5.14
N GLN A 238 5.79 25.01 6.27
CA GLN A 238 7.11 25.59 6.54
C GLN A 238 8.22 24.52 6.60
N ALA A 239 7.92 23.35 7.15
CA ALA A 239 8.86 22.25 7.22
C ALA A 239 9.15 21.69 5.82
N LEU A 240 8.13 21.51 4.98
CA LEU A 240 8.28 21.05 3.60
C LEU A 240 9.07 22.04 2.75
N GLU A 241 8.76 23.33 2.81
CA GLU A 241 9.51 24.36 2.07
C GLU A 241 11.02 24.35 2.41
N LYS A 242 11.37 24.09 3.67
CA LYS A 242 12.76 24.18 4.14
C LYS A 242 13.52 22.88 4.07
N ARG A 243 12.86 21.73 4.29
CA ARG A 243 13.50 20.46 4.57
C ARG A 243 13.24 19.38 3.54
N LEU A 244 12.23 19.50 2.68
CA LEU A 244 11.90 18.46 1.71
C LEU A 244 13.09 18.11 0.83
N LEU A 245 13.68 19.08 0.15
CA LEU A 245 14.81 18.82 -0.77
C LEU A 245 16.05 18.29 -0.04
N PRO A 246 16.49 18.86 1.11
CA PRO A 246 17.54 18.26 1.94
C PRO A 246 17.26 16.80 2.35
N VAL A 247 16.01 16.45 2.70
CA VAL A 247 15.66 15.08 3.07
C VAL A 247 15.74 14.15 1.86
N LEU A 248 15.26 14.58 0.68
CA LEU A 248 15.40 13.81 -0.57
C LEU A 248 16.85 13.62 -0.97
N ASP A 249 17.72 14.64 -0.78
CA ASP A 249 19.17 14.51 -1.01
C ASP A 249 19.81 13.51 -0.04
N ALA A 250 19.40 13.51 1.23
CA ALA A 250 19.86 12.51 2.19
C ALA A 250 19.46 11.09 1.78
N ILE A 251 18.19 10.89 1.37
CA ILE A 251 17.72 9.60 0.84
C ILE A 251 18.56 9.19 -0.38
N ARG A 252 18.81 10.10 -1.31
CA ARG A 252 19.63 9.85 -2.49
C ARG A 252 21.06 9.40 -2.15
N ASN A 253 21.69 10.02 -1.15
CA ASN A 253 23.02 9.64 -0.70
C ASN A 253 23.03 8.25 -0.05
N ASP A 254 21.95 7.86 0.63
CA ASP A 254 21.82 6.56 1.28
C ASP A 254 21.46 5.43 0.29
N MET A 255 21.04 5.75 -0.96
CA MET A 255 20.75 4.78 -2.03
C MET A 255 22.01 4.28 -2.77
N THR A 256 23.13 4.98 -2.65
CA THR A 256 24.41 4.66 -3.33
C THR A 256 25.25 3.75 -2.46
#